data_d84165bb7d32ff5a89332e6bde67a1a8
#
_entry.id   d84165bb7d32ff5a89332e6bde67a1a8
#
_cell.length_a   1.000
_cell.length_b   1.000
_cell.length_c   1.000
_cell.angle_alpha   90.00
_cell.angle_beta   90.00
_cell.angle_gamma   90.00
#
_symmetry.space_group_name_H-M   'P 1'
#
loop_
_entity.id
_entity.type
_entity.pdbx_description
1 polymer ?
#
loop_
_entity_poly.entity_id
_entity_poly.type
_entity_poly.pdbx_seq_one_letter_code
_entity_poly.pdbx_strand_id
1 'polypeptide(L)'
;MTLKWLIPVVLLLSFNAQAQKKIKWPNHKKAVIVLTYDDALDSQLNTAVPQLESAGLKATFFLTGDINSVTIPKWRALSKRGFELGNHTIYHPCSSSDDNPVASETYTLGAIVREIEIMNNYLFAIDGKATHTFAYPCTETTVGHGQDYSDSLRKYGLVKYARIGGDVDDGVITDFKHLDLMKIPSYGLEDNTPGEKLIDFVKRVKKSGGMGIFMIHGVGGDYITTSTKAHRELITYLKNNKKDIWITTFQQAMDYAVAASKTN
;
A
#
# COMPACT_ATOMS: atom_id res chain seq x y z
N MET A 1 50.03 39.66 39.83
CA MET A 1 49.57 38.69 38.80
C MET A 1 48.12 38.30 39.13
N THR A 2 47.17 38.88 38.48
CA THR A 2 45.71 38.62 38.70
C THR A 2 45.25 37.58 37.66
N LEU A 3 44.92 36.39 38.13
CA LEU A 3 44.42 35.26 37.31
C LEU A 3 42.93 35.52 37.00
N LYS A 4 42.62 35.85 35.73
CA LYS A 4 41.24 36.00 35.26
C LYS A 4 40.67 34.58 34.92
N TRP A 5 39.67 34.16 35.69
CA TRP A 5 38.89 32.97 35.39
C TRP A 5 37.92 33.25 34.25
N LEU A 6 38.08 32.60 33.10
CA LEU A 6 37.10 32.57 32.01
C LEU A 6 36.11 31.47 32.32
N ILE A 7 34.86 31.84 32.59
CA ILE A 7 33.72 30.91 32.73
C ILE A 7 33.21 30.60 31.30
N PRO A 8 33.21 29.33 30.85
CA PRO A 8 32.60 29.03 29.57
C PRO A 8 31.09 29.12 29.69
N VAL A 9 30.47 29.98 28.89
CA VAL A 9 29.03 30.03 28.70
C VAL A 9 28.62 28.88 27.81
N VAL A 10 28.05 27.82 28.40
CA VAL A 10 27.44 26.71 27.66
C VAL A 10 26.06 27.17 27.19
N LEU A 11 25.94 27.48 25.90
CA LEU A 11 24.62 27.73 25.26
C LEU A 11 23.90 26.37 25.14
N LEU A 12 22.93 26.13 26.03
CA LEU A 12 21.98 25.02 25.89
C LEU A 12 21.00 25.37 24.75
N LEU A 13 21.27 24.88 23.57
CA LEU A 13 20.31 24.85 22.47
C LEU A 13 19.21 23.86 22.83
N SER A 14 18.09 24.36 23.35
CA SER A 14 16.88 23.59 23.53
C SER A 14 16.29 23.27 22.14
N PHE A 15 16.54 22.07 21.65
CA PHE A 15 15.78 21.52 20.53
C PHE A 15 14.33 21.30 20.99
N ASN A 16 13.44 22.22 20.64
CA ASN A 16 12.02 21.98 20.73
C ASN A 16 11.66 20.92 19.69
N ALA A 17 11.73 19.64 20.07
CA ALA A 17 11.10 18.58 19.31
C ALA A 17 9.59 18.80 19.35
N GLN A 18 9.06 19.50 18.35
CA GLN A 18 7.63 19.66 18.18
C GLN A 18 7.05 18.27 17.94
N ALA A 19 6.40 17.71 18.95
CA ALA A 19 5.74 16.42 18.83
C ALA A 19 4.72 16.51 17.68
N GLN A 20 4.96 15.74 16.62
CA GLN A 20 4.09 15.70 15.47
C GLN A 20 2.68 15.32 15.91
N LYS A 21 1.69 16.17 15.60
CA LYS A 21 0.30 15.90 15.96
C LYS A 21 -0.17 14.64 15.24
N LYS A 22 -0.56 13.63 16.02
CA LYS A 22 -1.10 12.38 15.48
C LYS A 22 -2.45 12.62 14.81
N ILE A 23 -2.68 11.97 13.66
CA ILE A 23 -3.99 11.96 13.01
C ILE A 23 -5.03 11.34 13.95
N LYS A 24 -6.18 11.99 14.05
CA LYS A 24 -7.35 11.42 14.73
C LYS A 24 -8.15 10.62 13.72
N TRP A 25 -8.06 9.30 13.81
CA TRP A 25 -8.78 8.41 12.90
C TRP A 25 -10.29 8.44 13.12
N PRO A 26 -11.12 8.09 12.10
CA PRO A 26 -12.57 8.16 12.19
C PRO A 26 -13.12 7.26 13.32
N ASN A 27 -14.23 7.67 13.92
CA ASN A 27 -14.90 6.92 15.01
C ASN A 27 -13.95 6.57 16.19
N HIS A 28 -13.02 7.47 16.51
CA HIS A 28 -12.04 7.31 17.61
C HIS A 28 -11.16 6.05 17.48
N LYS A 29 -10.91 5.57 16.27
CA LYS A 29 -9.98 4.46 16.04
C LYS A 29 -8.55 4.87 16.43
N LYS A 30 -7.79 3.89 16.89
CA LYS A 30 -6.40 4.08 17.34
C LYS A 30 -5.41 4.00 16.20
N ALA A 31 -5.74 3.25 15.14
CA ALA A 31 -4.88 3.02 13.98
C ALA A 31 -5.68 2.61 12.75
N VAL A 32 -5.03 2.59 11.60
CA VAL A 32 -5.58 2.09 10.33
C VAL A 32 -4.77 0.91 9.84
N ILE A 33 -5.45 -0.10 9.34
CA ILE A 33 -4.84 -1.21 8.60
C ILE A 33 -5.46 -1.29 7.22
N VAL A 34 -4.60 -1.33 6.21
CA VAL A 34 -4.94 -1.50 4.81
C VAL A 34 -4.39 -2.85 4.34
N LEU A 35 -5.24 -3.67 3.77
CA LEU A 35 -4.85 -4.91 3.13
C LEU A 35 -4.82 -4.68 1.63
N THR A 36 -3.65 -4.83 1.00
CA THR A 36 -3.51 -4.76 -0.46
C THR A 36 -3.02 -6.10 -1.00
N TYR A 37 -3.54 -6.48 -2.17
CA TYR A 37 -3.23 -7.72 -2.86
C TYR A 37 -2.83 -7.40 -4.29
N ASP A 38 -1.69 -7.93 -4.74
CA ASP A 38 -1.10 -7.64 -6.04
C ASP A 38 -1.32 -8.80 -7.02
N ASP A 39 -1.25 -8.50 -8.33
CA ASP A 39 -1.18 -9.42 -9.47
C ASP A 39 -2.49 -10.10 -9.90
N ALA A 40 -3.62 -9.81 -9.28
CA ALA A 40 -4.92 -10.38 -9.66
C ALA A 40 -4.99 -11.93 -9.60
N LEU A 41 -4.31 -12.56 -8.66
CA LEU A 41 -4.13 -14.00 -8.54
C LEU A 41 -5.43 -14.76 -8.23
N ASP A 42 -5.54 -15.99 -8.72
CA ASP A 42 -6.72 -16.84 -8.52
C ASP A 42 -6.96 -17.17 -7.03
N SER A 43 -5.90 -17.38 -6.25
CA SER A 43 -6.00 -17.64 -4.81
C SER A 43 -6.59 -16.46 -4.03
N GLN A 44 -6.45 -15.24 -4.53
CA GLN A 44 -7.10 -14.07 -3.94
C GLN A 44 -8.62 -14.17 -4.04
N LEU A 45 -9.14 -14.50 -5.23
CA LEU A 45 -10.58 -14.67 -5.46
C LEU A 45 -11.13 -15.90 -4.72
N ASN A 46 -10.38 -17.00 -4.69
CA ASN A 46 -10.84 -18.29 -4.20
C ASN A 46 -10.62 -18.50 -2.69
N THR A 47 -9.65 -17.79 -2.09
CA THR A 47 -9.27 -17.96 -0.67
C THR A 47 -9.34 -16.66 0.12
N ALA A 48 -8.66 -15.58 -0.32
CA ALA A 48 -8.61 -14.33 0.43
C ALA A 48 -9.98 -13.66 0.52
N VAL A 49 -10.67 -13.50 -0.60
CA VAL A 49 -11.98 -12.85 -0.66
C VAL A 49 -13.01 -13.51 0.26
N PRO A 50 -13.23 -14.85 0.24
CA PRO A 50 -14.14 -15.49 1.19
C PRO A 50 -13.81 -15.23 2.65
N GLN A 51 -12.52 -15.19 3.02
CA GLN A 51 -12.11 -14.88 4.40
C GLN A 51 -12.40 -13.42 4.77
N LEU A 52 -12.10 -12.47 3.88
CA LEU A 52 -12.39 -11.05 4.05
C LEU A 52 -13.90 -10.81 4.22
N GLU A 53 -14.70 -11.40 3.35
CA GLU A 53 -16.17 -11.25 3.39
C GLU A 53 -16.78 -11.85 4.65
N SER A 54 -16.33 -13.03 5.09
CA SER A 54 -16.79 -13.66 6.34
C SER A 54 -16.50 -12.80 7.58
N ALA A 55 -15.47 -11.98 7.50
CA ALA A 55 -15.11 -11.03 8.54
C ALA A 55 -15.75 -9.64 8.35
N GLY A 56 -16.42 -9.38 7.23
CA GLY A 56 -16.94 -8.07 6.86
C GLY A 56 -15.85 -7.02 6.74
N LEU A 57 -14.70 -7.41 6.15
CA LEU A 57 -13.55 -6.53 5.87
C LEU A 57 -13.50 -6.18 4.40
N LYS A 58 -12.92 -5.03 4.09
CA LYS A 58 -12.63 -4.59 2.72
C LYS A 58 -11.12 -4.50 2.52
N ALA A 59 -10.71 -4.59 1.26
CA ALA A 59 -9.33 -4.58 0.82
C ALA A 59 -9.21 -3.94 -0.55
N THR A 60 -7.98 -3.72 -0.99
CA THR A 60 -7.63 -3.24 -2.32
C THR A 60 -6.94 -4.36 -3.09
N PHE A 61 -7.32 -4.55 -4.35
CA PHE A 61 -6.68 -5.49 -5.27
C PHE A 61 -6.07 -4.70 -6.43
N PHE A 62 -4.77 -4.78 -6.57
CA PHE A 62 -4.04 -4.18 -7.68
C PHE A 62 -3.96 -5.19 -8.82
N LEU A 63 -4.70 -4.89 -9.89
CA LEU A 63 -4.90 -5.82 -11.00
C LEU A 63 -3.91 -5.56 -12.12
N THR A 64 -3.37 -6.63 -12.69
CA THR A 64 -2.59 -6.64 -13.94
C THR A 64 -3.48 -6.92 -15.15
N GLY A 65 -2.91 -6.90 -16.35
CA GLY A 65 -3.58 -7.30 -17.58
C GLY A 65 -3.89 -8.78 -17.69
N ASP A 66 -3.45 -9.62 -16.75
CA ASP A 66 -3.72 -11.08 -16.74
C ASP A 66 -5.18 -11.42 -16.41
N ILE A 67 -5.97 -10.42 -16.02
CA ILE A 67 -7.43 -10.62 -15.88
C ILE A 67 -8.07 -10.93 -17.24
N ASN A 68 -9.04 -11.84 -17.23
CA ASN A 68 -9.63 -12.38 -18.45
C ASN A 68 -11.16 -12.48 -18.38
N SER A 69 -11.78 -13.02 -19.42
CA SER A 69 -13.25 -13.14 -19.52
C SER A 69 -13.91 -13.93 -18.37
N VAL A 70 -13.15 -14.79 -17.67
CA VAL A 70 -13.64 -15.58 -16.52
C VAL A 70 -13.50 -14.77 -15.21
N THR A 71 -12.41 -14.03 -15.02
CA THR A 71 -12.10 -13.32 -13.77
C THR A 71 -12.66 -11.91 -13.72
N ILE A 72 -12.75 -11.20 -14.86
CA ILE A 72 -13.32 -9.84 -14.95
C ILE A 72 -14.72 -9.71 -14.30
N PRO A 73 -15.69 -10.62 -14.55
CA PRO A 73 -16.98 -10.56 -13.88
C PRO A 73 -16.88 -10.66 -12.34
N LYS A 74 -15.93 -11.45 -11.84
CA LYS A 74 -15.69 -11.62 -10.39
C LYS A 74 -15.13 -10.33 -9.78
N TRP A 75 -14.13 -9.70 -10.42
CA TRP A 75 -13.57 -8.41 -10.01
C TRP A 75 -14.60 -7.30 -10.03
N ARG A 76 -15.42 -7.23 -11.09
CA ARG A 76 -16.55 -6.30 -11.16
C ARG A 76 -17.55 -6.49 -10.00
N ALA A 77 -17.85 -7.72 -9.66
CA ALA A 77 -18.73 -8.03 -8.55
C ALA A 77 -18.11 -7.63 -7.20
N LEU A 78 -16.79 -7.77 -7.04
CA LEU A 78 -16.07 -7.31 -5.85
C LEU A 78 -16.11 -5.80 -5.69
N SER A 79 -15.88 -5.04 -6.76
CA SER A 79 -15.98 -3.58 -6.73
C SER A 79 -17.38 -3.13 -6.30
N LYS A 80 -18.45 -3.75 -6.80
CA LYS A 80 -19.83 -3.47 -6.39
C LYS A 80 -20.08 -3.76 -4.90
N ARG A 81 -19.34 -4.67 -4.30
CA ARG A 81 -19.39 -5.00 -2.87
C ARG A 81 -18.47 -4.11 -2.00
N GLY A 82 -17.87 -3.07 -2.59
CA GLY A 82 -17.08 -2.06 -1.88
C GLY A 82 -15.60 -2.43 -1.65
N PHE A 83 -15.08 -3.42 -2.39
CA PHE A 83 -13.64 -3.60 -2.51
C PHE A 83 -13.09 -2.57 -3.51
N GLU A 84 -11.83 -2.21 -3.35
CA GLU A 84 -11.13 -1.33 -4.29
C GLU A 84 -10.38 -2.16 -5.32
N LEU A 85 -10.46 -1.74 -6.58
CA LEU A 85 -9.59 -2.21 -7.65
C LEU A 85 -8.59 -1.10 -7.96
N GLY A 86 -7.31 -1.43 -7.98
CA GLY A 86 -6.21 -0.54 -8.29
C GLY A 86 -5.46 -1.03 -9.53
N ASN A 87 -4.60 -0.18 -10.06
CA ASN A 87 -3.81 -0.41 -11.26
C ASN A 87 -2.44 -1.00 -10.89
N HIS A 88 -2.06 -2.11 -11.54
CA HIS A 88 -0.74 -2.74 -11.41
C HIS A 88 -0.07 -2.94 -12.76
N THR A 89 -0.34 -2.03 -13.71
CA THR A 89 0.04 -2.09 -15.12
C THR A 89 -0.63 -3.24 -15.89
N ILE A 90 -0.32 -3.41 -17.16
CA ILE A 90 -0.83 -4.52 -17.96
C ILE A 90 0.15 -5.69 -17.95
N TYR A 91 1.43 -5.43 -18.20
CA TYR A 91 2.44 -6.45 -18.40
C TYR A 91 3.35 -6.67 -17.18
N HIS A 92 3.15 -5.92 -16.10
CA HIS A 92 3.92 -6.02 -14.86
C HIS A 92 5.44 -5.99 -15.10
N PRO A 93 5.98 -4.91 -15.74
CA PRO A 93 7.39 -4.85 -16.06
C PRO A 93 8.25 -4.77 -14.78
N CYS A 94 9.20 -5.70 -14.68
CA CYS A 94 10.21 -5.75 -13.63
C CYS A 94 11.61 -5.74 -14.22
N SER A 95 12.64 -5.53 -13.39
CA SER A 95 14.01 -5.62 -13.88
C SER A 95 14.34 -7.02 -14.40
N SER A 96 15.26 -7.09 -15.35
CA SER A 96 15.66 -8.34 -15.98
C SER A 96 16.29 -9.35 -15.02
N SER A 97 16.76 -8.89 -13.85
CA SER A 97 17.28 -9.73 -12.76
C SER A 97 16.20 -10.60 -12.09
N ASP A 98 14.93 -10.26 -12.27
CA ASP A 98 13.81 -10.93 -11.60
C ASP A 98 13.14 -12.01 -12.47
N ASP A 99 13.85 -12.53 -13.48
CA ASP A 99 13.36 -13.54 -14.42
C ASP A 99 12.01 -13.17 -15.11
N ASN A 100 11.69 -11.88 -15.17
CA ASN A 100 10.47 -11.40 -15.81
C ASN A 100 10.65 -11.32 -17.32
N PRO A 101 9.73 -11.89 -18.13
CA PRO A 101 9.81 -11.84 -19.59
C PRO A 101 9.61 -10.40 -20.14
N VAL A 102 9.12 -9.47 -19.32
CA VAL A 102 8.91 -8.05 -19.67
C VAL A 102 9.83 -7.18 -18.82
N ALA A 103 11.06 -6.99 -19.31
CA ALA A 103 12.08 -6.25 -18.59
C ALA A 103 11.80 -4.74 -18.56
N SER A 104 11.78 -4.14 -17.37
CA SER A 104 11.54 -2.70 -17.18
C SER A 104 12.61 -1.82 -17.87
N GLU A 105 13.85 -2.33 -18.05
CA GLU A 105 14.93 -1.68 -18.76
C GLU A 105 14.63 -1.44 -20.26
N THR A 106 13.73 -2.22 -20.84
CA THR A 106 13.32 -2.06 -22.25
C THR A 106 12.25 -0.98 -22.45
N TYR A 107 11.66 -0.50 -21.37
CA TYR A 107 10.61 0.50 -21.41
C TYR A 107 11.19 1.92 -21.60
N THR A 108 10.39 2.77 -22.22
CA THR A 108 10.54 4.23 -22.13
C THR A 108 9.52 4.82 -21.16
N LEU A 109 9.74 6.05 -20.70
CA LEU A 109 8.71 6.77 -19.91
C LEU A 109 7.37 6.83 -20.63
N GLY A 110 7.39 7.04 -21.95
CA GLY A 110 6.16 7.07 -22.75
C GLY A 110 5.43 5.75 -22.78
N ALA A 111 6.16 4.62 -22.82
CA ALA A 111 5.59 3.29 -22.86
C ALA A 111 4.90 2.95 -21.53
N ILE A 112 5.57 3.16 -20.38
CA ILE A 112 4.99 2.85 -19.06
C ILE A 112 3.80 3.77 -18.75
N VAL A 113 3.88 5.06 -19.08
CA VAL A 113 2.76 6.01 -18.93
C VAL A 113 1.55 5.53 -19.73
N ARG A 114 1.77 5.16 -21.00
CA ARG A 114 0.70 4.69 -21.88
C ARG A 114 0.08 3.39 -21.38
N GLU A 115 0.89 2.48 -20.85
CA GLU A 115 0.43 1.22 -20.28
C GLU A 115 -0.47 1.47 -19.05
N ILE A 116 -0.07 2.36 -18.16
CA ILE A 116 -0.86 2.75 -16.98
C ILE A 116 -2.19 3.41 -17.40
N GLU A 117 -2.18 4.28 -18.41
CA GLU A 117 -3.41 4.86 -18.98
C GLU A 117 -4.36 3.78 -19.53
N ILE A 118 -3.84 2.82 -20.29
CA ILE A 118 -4.65 1.73 -20.85
C ILE A 118 -5.25 0.88 -19.72
N MET A 119 -4.46 0.55 -18.70
CA MET A 119 -4.97 -0.21 -17.56
C MET A 119 -6.03 0.57 -16.77
N ASN A 120 -5.88 1.90 -16.60
CA ASN A 120 -6.92 2.73 -16.00
C ASN A 120 -8.23 2.70 -16.80
N ASN A 121 -8.16 2.75 -18.15
CA ASN A 121 -9.33 2.62 -19.01
C ASN A 121 -9.97 1.22 -18.89
N TYR A 122 -9.14 0.20 -18.71
CA TYR A 122 -9.62 -1.17 -18.50
C TYR A 122 -10.36 -1.29 -17.16
N LEU A 123 -9.79 -0.76 -16.09
CA LEU A 123 -10.43 -0.72 -14.78
C LEU A 123 -11.73 0.10 -14.80
N PHE A 124 -11.74 1.26 -15.48
CA PHE A 124 -12.98 2.03 -15.68
C PHE A 124 -14.09 1.20 -16.34
N ALA A 125 -13.75 0.40 -17.35
CA ALA A 125 -14.73 -0.50 -17.99
C ALA A 125 -15.22 -1.61 -17.04
N ILE A 126 -14.45 -1.95 -16.01
CA ILE A 126 -14.80 -2.97 -15.01
C ILE A 126 -15.66 -2.38 -13.89
N ASP A 127 -15.27 -1.26 -13.30
CA ASP A 127 -15.86 -0.73 -12.07
C ASP A 127 -16.53 0.64 -12.19
N GLY A 128 -16.35 1.32 -13.33
CA GLY A 128 -16.96 2.63 -13.62
C GLY A 128 -16.31 3.81 -12.90
N LYS A 129 -15.16 3.62 -12.24
CA LYS A 129 -14.48 4.69 -11.52
C LYS A 129 -13.48 5.41 -12.43
N ALA A 130 -13.51 6.74 -12.40
CA ALA A 130 -12.64 7.56 -13.24
C ALA A 130 -11.19 7.67 -12.72
N THR A 131 -10.95 7.36 -11.46
CA THR A 131 -9.62 7.44 -10.83
C THR A 131 -9.34 6.19 -10.02
N HIS A 132 -8.12 5.68 -10.12
CA HIS A 132 -7.65 4.52 -9.41
C HIS A 132 -6.38 4.83 -8.61
N THR A 133 -6.05 3.96 -7.68
CA THR A 133 -4.74 3.91 -7.04
C THR A 133 -3.81 2.99 -7.82
N PHE A 134 -2.52 3.05 -7.51
CA PHE A 134 -1.49 2.32 -8.23
C PHE A 134 -0.57 1.56 -7.27
N ALA A 135 -0.09 0.41 -7.68
CA ALA A 135 1.04 -0.26 -7.09
C ALA A 135 2.15 -0.42 -8.14
N TYR A 136 3.37 -0.12 -7.75
CA TYR A 136 4.53 -0.29 -8.62
C TYR A 136 4.86 -1.77 -8.78
N PRO A 137 4.92 -2.32 -10.04
CA PRO A 137 5.45 -3.65 -10.26
C PRO A 137 6.83 -3.82 -9.63
N CYS A 138 7.06 -4.93 -8.95
CA CYS A 138 8.32 -5.24 -8.26
C CYS A 138 8.85 -4.12 -7.36
N THR A 139 7.98 -3.20 -6.92
CA THR A 139 8.31 -1.98 -6.15
C THR A 139 9.23 -1.00 -6.90
N GLU A 140 9.45 -1.18 -8.19
CA GLU A 140 10.33 -0.36 -9.01
C GLU A 140 9.64 0.91 -9.49
N THR A 141 10.22 2.07 -9.22
CA THR A 141 9.72 3.38 -9.66
C THR A 141 10.39 3.88 -10.94
N THR A 142 11.31 3.09 -11.49
CA THR A 142 12.12 3.45 -12.66
C THR A 142 11.92 2.49 -13.81
N VAL A 143 12.10 2.99 -15.04
CA VAL A 143 12.12 2.21 -16.28
C VAL A 143 13.30 2.62 -17.14
N GLY A 144 13.64 1.83 -18.17
CA GLY A 144 14.73 2.12 -19.08
C GLY A 144 16.07 2.26 -18.34
N HIS A 145 16.77 3.34 -18.58
CA HIS A 145 18.06 3.64 -17.96
C HIS A 145 17.91 4.46 -16.67
N GLY A 146 17.04 4.02 -15.75
CA GLY A 146 16.85 4.66 -14.44
C GLY A 146 15.94 5.90 -14.47
N GLN A 147 15.02 5.98 -15.44
CA GLN A 147 14.06 7.07 -15.54
C GLN A 147 12.90 6.85 -14.54
N ASP A 148 12.84 7.68 -13.51
CA ASP A 148 11.76 7.63 -12.50
C ASP A 148 10.43 8.11 -13.12
N TYR A 149 9.42 7.22 -13.14
CA TYR A 149 8.11 7.54 -13.68
C TYR A 149 7.08 8.02 -12.64
N SER A 150 7.47 8.08 -11.37
CA SER A 150 6.59 8.61 -10.30
C SER A 150 6.23 10.09 -10.54
N ASP A 151 7.15 10.86 -11.10
CA ASP A 151 6.90 12.24 -11.49
C ASP A 151 5.90 12.36 -12.67
N SER A 152 5.91 11.39 -13.57
CA SER A 152 4.92 11.31 -14.66
C SER A 152 3.53 10.99 -14.12
N LEU A 153 3.41 10.08 -13.13
CA LEU A 153 2.13 9.80 -12.46
C LEU A 153 1.53 11.08 -11.87
N ARG A 154 2.35 11.85 -11.18
CA ARG A 154 1.96 13.13 -10.56
C ARG A 154 1.61 14.19 -11.60
N LYS A 155 2.48 14.37 -12.59
CA LYS A 155 2.34 15.42 -13.65
C LYS A 155 1.07 15.24 -14.47
N TYR A 156 0.76 14.01 -14.84
CA TYR A 156 -0.39 13.70 -15.69
C TYR A 156 -1.66 13.33 -14.90
N GLY A 157 -1.58 13.26 -13.58
CA GLY A 157 -2.72 12.87 -12.73
C GLY A 157 -3.25 11.48 -13.05
N LEU A 158 -2.34 10.55 -13.42
CA LEU A 158 -2.71 9.21 -13.90
C LEU A 158 -3.36 8.37 -12.82
N VAL A 159 -2.95 8.56 -11.57
CA VAL A 159 -3.43 7.81 -10.42
C VAL A 159 -3.56 8.73 -9.21
N LYS A 160 -4.39 8.36 -8.27
CA LYS A 160 -4.62 9.20 -7.09
C LYS A 160 -3.52 9.07 -6.04
N TYR A 161 -3.09 7.87 -5.79
CA TYR A 161 -2.03 7.47 -4.86
C TYR A 161 -1.27 6.29 -5.44
N ALA A 162 0.02 6.18 -5.13
CA ALA A 162 0.83 5.05 -5.58
C ALA A 162 1.60 4.43 -4.42
N ARG A 163 1.59 3.09 -4.33
CA ARG A 163 2.21 2.29 -3.29
C ARG A 163 3.49 1.63 -3.82
N ILE A 164 4.56 1.72 -3.04
CA ILE A 164 5.76 0.90 -3.18
C ILE A 164 5.79 -0.19 -2.10
N GLY A 165 6.64 -1.19 -2.28
CA GLY A 165 6.96 -2.16 -1.23
C GLY A 165 7.91 -1.56 -0.19
N GLY A 166 8.31 -2.39 0.75
CA GLY A 166 9.23 -2.07 1.81
C GLY A 166 9.24 -3.19 2.84
N ASP A 167 10.04 -3.05 3.87
CA ASP A 167 10.10 -4.01 4.96
C ASP A 167 9.03 -3.73 6.03
N VAL A 168 9.09 -4.49 7.13
CA VAL A 168 8.13 -4.38 8.23
C VAL A 168 8.16 -3.00 8.91
N ASP A 169 9.28 -2.30 8.89
CA ASP A 169 9.44 -0.98 9.50
C ASP A 169 8.90 0.11 8.58
N ASP A 170 9.15 0.02 7.28
CA ASP A 170 8.64 0.93 6.26
C ASP A 170 7.11 0.94 6.19
N GLY A 171 6.50 -0.24 6.39
CA GLY A 171 5.04 -0.38 6.36
C GLY A 171 4.29 0.35 7.47
N VAL A 172 4.97 0.96 8.47
CA VAL A 172 4.33 1.72 9.57
C VAL A 172 4.44 3.21 9.34
N ILE A 173 3.38 3.83 8.84
CA ILE A 173 3.32 5.24 8.47
C ILE A 173 2.76 6.07 9.63
N THR A 174 3.52 7.07 10.10
CA THR A 174 3.11 8.01 11.13
C THR A 174 3.27 9.46 10.70
N ASP A 175 4.13 9.76 9.74
CA ASP A 175 4.32 11.09 9.16
C ASP A 175 3.56 11.22 7.84
N PHE A 176 2.37 11.79 7.90
CA PHE A 176 1.53 12.00 6.72
C PHE A 176 1.76 13.37 6.07
N LYS A 177 2.47 14.27 6.73
CA LYS A 177 2.76 15.62 6.22
C LYS A 177 3.85 15.59 5.15
N HIS A 178 4.85 14.73 5.35
CA HIS A 178 5.99 14.61 4.45
C HIS A 178 5.93 13.33 3.59
N LEU A 179 4.81 12.61 3.64
CA LEU A 179 4.61 11.39 2.85
C LEU A 179 4.54 11.72 1.36
N ASP A 180 5.38 11.06 0.56
CA ASP A 180 5.25 11.12 -0.90
C ASP A 180 4.05 10.27 -1.33
N LEU A 181 3.01 10.92 -1.85
CA LEU A 181 1.77 10.27 -2.26
C LEU A 181 1.93 9.37 -3.49
N MET A 182 3.06 9.50 -4.21
CA MET A 182 3.41 8.62 -5.32
C MET A 182 4.42 7.54 -4.94
N LYS A 183 4.85 7.44 -3.67
CA LYS A 183 5.77 6.41 -3.16
C LYS A 183 5.39 5.99 -1.73
N ILE A 184 4.13 5.64 -1.51
CA ILE A 184 3.61 5.25 -0.19
C ILE A 184 4.15 3.88 0.17
N PRO A 185 4.89 3.73 1.28
CA PRO A 185 5.50 2.45 1.64
C PRO A 185 4.47 1.44 2.17
N SER A 186 4.80 0.17 2.07
CA SER A 186 4.00 -0.93 2.60
C SER A 186 4.90 -2.07 3.09
N TYR A 187 4.38 -2.91 3.96
CA TYR A 187 5.05 -4.13 4.39
C TYR A 187 4.83 -5.24 3.36
N GLY A 188 5.88 -5.55 2.59
CA GLY A 188 5.93 -6.67 1.66
C GLY A 188 6.07 -7.99 2.40
N LEU A 189 5.14 -8.92 2.16
CA LEU A 189 5.21 -10.24 2.78
C LEU A 189 6.12 -11.16 1.98
N GLU A 190 6.96 -11.89 2.69
CA GLU A 190 7.73 -13.01 2.15
C GLU A 190 6.87 -14.28 2.07
N ASP A 191 7.32 -15.22 1.26
CA ASP A 191 6.66 -16.53 1.15
C ASP A 191 6.52 -17.19 2.54
N ASN A 192 5.33 -17.71 2.81
CA ASN A 192 5.00 -18.39 4.07
C ASN A 192 5.23 -17.57 5.36
N THR A 193 5.13 -16.24 5.28
CA THR A 193 5.20 -15.39 6.50
C THR A 193 4.18 -15.87 7.54
N PRO A 194 4.62 -16.21 8.79
CA PRO A 194 3.74 -16.72 9.83
C PRO A 194 2.67 -15.72 10.28
N GLY A 195 1.46 -16.22 10.60
CA GLY A 195 0.36 -15.38 11.08
C GLY A 195 0.69 -14.54 12.32
N GLU A 196 1.56 -15.04 13.20
CA GLU A 196 2.05 -14.29 14.36
C GLU A 196 2.79 -12.99 13.93
N LYS A 197 3.69 -13.08 12.95
CA LYS A 197 4.39 -11.89 12.41
C LYS A 197 3.42 -10.88 11.82
N LEU A 198 2.39 -11.35 11.11
CA LEU A 198 1.34 -10.47 10.56
C LEU A 198 0.58 -9.74 11.68
N ILE A 199 0.21 -10.46 12.74
CA ILE A 199 -0.48 -9.90 13.90
C ILE A 199 0.43 -8.93 14.66
N ASP A 200 1.72 -9.23 14.79
CA ASP A 200 2.67 -8.35 15.47
C ASP A 200 2.87 -7.02 14.71
N PHE A 201 2.88 -7.06 13.39
CA PHE A 201 2.84 -5.82 12.60
C PHE A 201 1.59 -4.99 12.92
N VAL A 202 0.39 -5.60 12.97
CA VAL A 202 -0.84 -4.89 13.36
C VAL A 202 -0.73 -4.28 14.76
N LYS A 203 -0.15 -5.00 15.73
CA LYS A 203 0.07 -4.47 17.10
C LYS A 203 1.03 -3.29 17.11
N ARG A 204 2.11 -3.32 16.30
CA ARG A 204 3.06 -2.20 16.15
C ARG A 204 2.36 -0.97 15.58
N VAL A 205 1.58 -1.12 14.50
CA VAL A 205 0.78 -0.04 13.92
C VAL A 205 -0.20 0.53 14.93
N LYS A 206 -0.90 -0.32 15.68
CA LYS A 206 -1.84 0.12 16.74
C LYS A 206 -1.11 0.90 17.85
N LYS A 207 0.09 0.48 18.24
CA LYS A 207 0.91 1.17 19.24
C LYS A 207 1.41 2.53 18.74
N SER A 208 1.78 2.66 17.47
CA SER A 208 2.23 3.92 16.87
C SER A 208 1.08 4.94 16.75
N GLY A 209 -0.15 4.46 16.55
CA GLY A 209 -1.31 5.29 16.23
C GLY A 209 -1.36 5.73 14.76
N GLY A 210 -0.56 5.11 13.91
CA GLY A 210 -0.42 5.39 12.48
C GLY A 210 -1.30 4.53 11.57
N MET A 211 -0.82 4.36 10.34
CA MET A 211 -1.38 3.48 9.32
C MET A 211 -0.39 2.38 8.97
N GLY A 212 -0.89 1.17 8.80
CA GLY A 212 -0.12 0.04 8.29
C GLY A 212 -0.73 -0.48 7.00
N ILE A 213 0.12 -0.70 6.00
CA ILE A 213 -0.28 -1.24 4.70
C ILE A 213 0.43 -2.57 4.49
N PHE A 214 -0.34 -3.62 4.24
CA PHE A 214 0.20 -4.92 3.82
C PHE A 214 0.25 -4.99 2.30
N MET A 215 1.34 -5.53 1.76
CA MET A 215 1.47 -5.97 0.38
C MET A 215 1.49 -7.50 0.37
N ILE A 216 0.43 -8.11 -0.13
CA ILE A 216 0.17 -9.55 -0.14
C ILE A 216 0.03 -10.00 -1.60
N HIS A 217 0.51 -11.19 -1.94
CA HIS A 217 0.32 -11.78 -3.25
C HIS A 217 -0.62 -12.99 -3.15
N GLY A 218 -0.12 -14.23 -3.21
CA GLY A 218 -0.93 -15.43 -3.07
C GLY A 218 -1.47 -15.68 -1.68
N VAL A 219 -2.61 -16.37 -1.57
CA VAL A 219 -3.20 -16.81 -0.29
C VAL A 219 -3.61 -18.28 -0.37
N GLY A 220 -2.74 -19.16 0.12
CA GLY A 220 -2.94 -20.61 0.07
C GLY A 220 -2.78 -21.20 -1.32
N GLY A 221 -2.14 -20.48 -2.22
CA GLY A 221 -1.80 -20.84 -3.58
C GLY A 221 -1.09 -19.71 -4.28
N ASP A 222 -0.73 -19.92 -5.53
CA ASP A 222 0.09 -19.04 -6.36
C ASP A 222 1.50 -18.82 -5.76
N TYR A 223 2.18 -17.73 -6.09
CA TYR A 223 3.54 -17.41 -5.62
C TYR A 223 3.54 -16.39 -4.48
N ILE A 224 4.67 -16.25 -3.78
CA ILE A 224 4.85 -15.40 -2.57
C ILE A 224 3.64 -15.57 -1.65
N THR A 225 3.33 -16.85 -1.36
CA THR A 225 2.05 -17.22 -0.77
C THR A 225 2.03 -17.02 0.74
N THR A 226 1.04 -16.32 1.25
CA THR A 226 0.63 -16.39 2.65
C THR A 226 -0.25 -17.62 2.83
N SER A 227 0.09 -18.51 3.78
CA SER A 227 -0.73 -19.70 3.97
C SER A 227 -2.18 -19.35 4.34
N THR A 228 -3.13 -20.18 3.89
CA THR A 228 -4.57 -20.03 4.21
C THR A 228 -4.79 -19.85 5.73
N LYS A 229 -3.98 -20.52 6.55
CA LYS A 229 -4.05 -20.45 8.02
C LYS A 229 -3.56 -19.09 8.51
N ALA A 230 -2.37 -18.64 8.10
CA ALA A 230 -1.79 -17.36 8.52
C ALA A 230 -2.69 -16.17 8.14
N HIS A 231 -3.21 -16.19 6.92
CA HIS A 231 -4.15 -15.18 6.45
C HIS A 231 -5.44 -15.19 7.31
N ARG A 232 -6.02 -16.36 7.59
CA ARG A 232 -7.21 -16.48 8.45
C ARG A 232 -6.95 -15.96 9.87
N GLU A 233 -5.78 -16.22 10.43
CA GLU A 233 -5.37 -15.71 11.76
C GLU A 233 -5.35 -14.18 11.77
N LEU A 234 -4.72 -13.56 10.74
CA LEU A 234 -4.72 -12.10 10.56
C LEU A 234 -6.14 -11.55 10.43
N ILE A 235 -6.96 -12.11 9.54
CA ILE A 235 -8.33 -11.64 9.29
C ILE A 235 -9.20 -11.77 10.56
N THR A 236 -9.06 -12.86 11.31
CA THR A 236 -9.75 -13.05 12.58
C THR A 236 -9.30 -12.04 13.63
N TYR A 237 -8.00 -11.80 13.72
CA TYR A 237 -7.47 -10.78 14.63
C TYR A 237 -8.01 -9.39 14.30
N LEU A 238 -8.00 -9.00 13.04
CA LEU A 238 -8.53 -7.71 12.59
C LEU A 238 -10.03 -7.58 12.86
N LYS A 239 -10.82 -8.64 12.58
CA LYS A 239 -12.26 -8.68 12.90
C LYS A 239 -12.52 -8.40 14.37
N ASN A 240 -11.77 -9.06 15.27
CA ASN A 240 -11.94 -8.93 16.71
C ASN A 240 -11.44 -7.57 17.26
N ASN A 241 -10.60 -6.86 16.50
CA ASN A 241 -10.05 -5.56 16.89
C ASN A 241 -10.70 -4.37 16.16
N LYS A 242 -11.81 -4.55 15.46
CA LYS A 242 -12.52 -3.48 14.73
C LYS A 242 -12.91 -2.30 15.62
N LYS A 243 -13.07 -2.49 16.92
CA LYS A 243 -13.34 -1.39 17.86
C LYS A 243 -12.20 -0.37 17.88
N ASP A 244 -10.96 -0.83 17.85
CA ASP A 244 -9.75 0.00 17.94
C ASP A 244 -9.12 0.34 16.60
N ILE A 245 -9.29 -0.53 15.60
CA ILE A 245 -8.61 -0.44 14.31
C ILE A 245 -9.63 -0.16 13.22
N TRP A 246 -9.33 0.82 12.37
CA TRP A 246 -10.08 1.03 11.13
C TRP A 246 -9.44 0.20 10.03
N ILE A 247 -10.17 -0.77 9.50
CA ILE A 247 -9.76 -1.59 8.37
C ILE A 247 -10.54 -1.09 7.16
N THR A 248 -9.84 -0.62 6.14
CA THR A 248 -10.46 0.01 4.98
C THR A 248 -9.60 -0.18 3.72
N THR A 249 -10.06 0.31 2.58
CA THR A 249 -9.32 0.26 1.33
C THR A 249 -8.20 1.30 1.30
N PHE A 250 -7.23 1.11 0.41
CA PHE A 250 -6.06 1.98 0.29
C PHE A 250 -6.46 3.42 -0.03
N GLN A 251 -7.32 3.62 -1.03
CA GLN A 251 -7.79 4.95 -1.40
C GLN A 251 -8.52 5.65 -0.23
N GLN A 252 -9.42 4.93 0.46
CA GLN A 252 -10.17 5.53 1.56
C GLN A 252 -9.28 5.92 2.73
N ALA A 253 -8.29 5.08 3.06
CA ALA A 253 -7.32 5.38 4.11
C ALA A 253 -6.50 6.62 3.77
N MET A 254 -6.00 6.70 2.53
CA MET A 254 -5.20 7.82 2.07
C MET A 254 -6.00 9.11 1.93
N ASP A 255 -7.24 9.06 1.42
CA ASP A 255 -8.13 10.22 1.34
C ASP A 255 -8.32 10.86 2.71
N TYR A 256 -8.58 10.00 3.72
CA TYR A 256 -8.74 10.48 5.08
C TYR A 256 -7.43 11.06 5.64
N ALA A 257 -6.32 10.34 5.48
CA ALA A 257 -5.03 10.76 6.02
C ALA A 257 -4.57 12.11 5.43
N VAL A 258 -4.70 12.29 4.11
CA VAL A 258 -4.36 13.54 3.41
C VAL A 258 -5.27 14.69 3.85
N ALA A 259 -6.56 14.46 4.00
CA ALA A 259 -7.48 15.49 4.49
C ALA A 259 -7.14 15.90 5.94
N ALA A 260 -6.92 14.92 6.82
CA ALA A 260 -6.61 15.17 8.23
C ALA A 260 -5.23 15.82 8.45
N SER A 261 -4.24 15.53 7.60
CA SER A 261 -2.90 16.14 7.72
C SER A 261 -2.88 17.63 7.37
N LYS A 262 -3.84 18.12 6.57
CA LYS A 262 -3.99 19.54 6.21
C LYS A 262 -4.62 20.39 7.32
N THR A 263 -5.32 19.75 8.25
CA THR A 263 -6.08 20.43 9.33
C THR A 263 -5.34 20.40 10.67
N ASN A 264 -4.20 19.75 10.76
CA ASN A 264 -3.33 19.65 11.94
C ASN A 264 -2.05 20.47 11.78
#